data_fe7fb245927a7a09832328b49b644e57
#
_entry.id   fe7fb245927a7a09832328b49b644e57
#
_cell.length_a   1.000
_cell.length_b   1.000
_cell.length_c   1.000
_cell.angle_alpha   90.00
_cell.angle_beta   90.00
_cell.angle_gamma   90.00
#
_symmetry.space_group_name_H-M   'P 1'
#
loop_
_entity.id
_entity.type
_entity.pdbx_description
1 polymer ?
#
loop_
_entity_poly.entity_id
_entity_poly.type
_entity_poly.pdbx_seq_one_letter_code
_entity_poly.pdbx_strand_id
1 'polypeptide(L)'
;MLNDISICMLTLDNIKEKVYFEYRRAQMEAMKTERLGVIHVSDVIKPCMRNVVYNKITPHTMSTEDMKSLYFGQIVHSNSMIAKPENNEMFLAYNYVKDEPLTREEALKIPAEDPEHLDIIYGSIDDLIEIDGKWIICDKKTTGSIDYFGRYNSKPSESHVDQINRYRVLLKKCYDIDATFGCVIYISNKIEKDKRDIPIPMAFKLKPIEETLADMIEKSRIIKDAMTECTLPERTKCYLCDGMCPFASTCFEDNRKKWKE
;
A
#
# COMPACT_ATOMS: atom_id res chain seq x y z
N MET A 1 24.90 -30.12 -47.82
CA MET A 1 23.85 -29.25 -47.22
C MET A 1 24.43 -28.72 -45.94
N LEU A 2 25.01 -27.51 -46.00
CA LEU A 2 25.57 -26.83 -44.85
C LEU A 2 24.41 -26.09 -44.16
N ASN A 3 24.13 -26.45 -42.91
CA ASN A 3 23.18 -25.74 -42.07
C ASN A 3 23.78 -24.37 -41.76
N ASP A 4 23.23 -23.32 -42.32
CA ASP A 4 23.44 -21.95 -41.91
C ASP A 4 22.91 -21.76 -40.49
N ILE A 5 23.76 -21.99 -39.51
CA ILE A 5 23.54 -21.48 -38.16
C ILE A 5 23.85 -19.98 -38.22
N SER A 6 22.81 -19.20 -38.47
CA SER A 6 22.87 -17.76 -38.31
C SER A 6 23.24 -17.46 -36.85
N ILE A 7 24.52 -17.28 -36.59
CA ILE A 7 25.02 -16.77 -35.32
C ILE A 7 24.53 -15.32 -35.23
N CYS A 8 23.42 -15.10 -34.51
CA CYS A 8 22.94 -13.78 -34.20
C CYS A 8 24.06 -13.05 -33.44
N MET A 9 24.86 -12.23 -34.15
CA MET A 9 25.90 -11.43 -33.52
C MET A 9 25.25 -10.53 -32.47
N LEU A 10 25.60 -10.75 -31.22
CA LEU A 10 25.22 -9.88 -30.11
C LEU A 10 25.87 -8.49 -30.34
N THR A 11 25.12 -7.58 -30.90
CA THR A 11 25.53 -6.16 -30.96
C THR A 11 25.28 -5.48 -29.63
N LEU A 12 26.00 -4.39 -29.36
CA LEU A 12 25.80 -3.58 -28.14
C LEU A 12 24.35 -3.09 -28.01
N ASP A 13 23.70 -2.79 -29.14
CA ASP A 13 22.32 -2.33 -29.14
C ASP A 13 21.34 -3.47 -28.79
N ASN A 14 21.57 -4.68 -29.29
CA ASN A 14 20.79 -5.85 -28.91
C ASN A 14 20.97 -6.20 -27.42
N ILE A 15 22.17 -5.97 -26.86
CA ILE A 15 22.41 -6.16 -25.42
C ILE A 15 21.63 -5.12 -24.62
N LYS A 16 21.68 -3.84 -25.00
CA LYS A 16 20.93 -2.76 -24.34
C LYS A 16 19.43 -3.04 -24.33
N GLU A 17 18.86 -3.44 -25.49
CA GLU A 17 17.45 -3.78 -25.59
C GLU A 17 17.08 -4.96 -24.69
N LYS A 18 17.86 -6.04 -24.73
CA LYS A 18 17.60 -7.21 -23.88
C LYS A 18 17.68 -6.86 -22.39
N VAL A 19 18.71 -6.13 -21.97
CA VAL A 19 18.85 -5.69 -20.58
C VAL A 19 17.67 -4.79 -20.18
N TYR A 20 17.25 -3.89 -21.05
CA TYR A 20 16.09 -3.03 -20.79
C TYR A 20 14.80 -3.85 -20.63
N PHE A 21 14.55 -4.82 -21.51
CA PHE A 21 13.38 -5.69 -21.43
C PHE A 21 13.37 -6.57 -20.18
N GLU A 22 14.53 -7.17 -19.85
CA GLU A 22 14.66 -7.97 -18.62
C GLU A 22 14.46 -7.13 -17.36
N TYR A 23 15.03 -5.93 -17.33
CA TYR A 23 14.83 -5.00 -16.22
C TYR A 23 13.37 -4.59 -16.07
N ARG A 24 12.69 -4.25 -17.20
CA ARG A 24 11.27 -3.94 -17.21
C ARG A 24 10.42 -5.13 -16.76
N ARG A 25 10.75 -6.34 -17.22
CA ARG A 25 10.05 -7.56 -16.79
C ARG A 25 10.19 -7.79 -15.29
N ALA A 26 11.40 -7.72 -14.78
CA ALA A 26 11.67 -7.87 -13.34
C ALA A 26 10.95 -6.80 -12.49
N GLN A 27 10.89 -5.55 -12.96
CA GLN A 27 10.11 -4.49 -12.32
C GLN A 27 8.62 -4.83 -12.31
N MET A 28 8.08 -5.27 -13.44
CA MET A 28 6.65 -5.63 -13.55
C MET A 28 6.31 -6.85 -12.68
N GLU A 29 7.19 -7.83 -12.57
CA GLU A 29 7.00 -9.00 -11.70
C GLU A 29 7.07 -8.61 -10.23
N ALA A 30 8.03 -7.78 -9.83
CA ALA A 30 8.13 -7.26 -8.47
C ALA A 30 6.90 -6.41 -8.05
N MET A 31 6.25 -5.77 -9.02
CA MET A 31 5.04 -4.97 -8.80
C MET A 31 3.74 -5.77 -8.88
N LYS A 32 3.79 -7.02 -9.35
CA LYS A 32 2.67 -7.96 -9.29
C LYS A 32 2.46 -8.44 -7.86
N THR A 33 2.22 -7.53 -6.94
CA THR A 33 1.60 -7.89 -5.68
C THR A 33 0.14 -8.23 -6.00
N GLU A 34 -0.17 -9.51 -6.13
CA GLU A 34 -1.54 -10.00 -6.25
C GLU A 34 -2.28 -9.70 -4.94
N ARG A 35 -2.82 -8.47 -4.85
CA ARG A 35 -3.63 -8.02 -3.71
C ARG A 35 -5.11 -8.32 -3.90
N LEU A 36 -5.48 -9.11 -4.91
CA LEU A 36 -6.87 -9.29 -5.30
C LEU A 36 -7.72 -9.95 -4.20
N GLY A 37 -7.19 -10.99 -3.57
CA GLY A 37 -7.89 -11.76 -2.54
C GLY A 37 -7.64 -11.31 -1.09
N VAL A 38 -6.85 -10.26 -0.83
CA VAL A 38 -6.45 -9.88 0.54
C VAL A 38 -6.94 -8.48 0.91
N ILE A 39 -7.17 -8.22 2.21
CA ILE A 39 -7.52 -6.90 2.73
C ILE A 39 -6.26 -6.26 3.31
N HIS A 40 -5.85 -5.12 2.77
CA HIS A 40 -4.72 -4.32 3.24
C HIS A 40 -5.17 -3.13 4.07
N VAL A 41 -4.32 -2.65 4.96
CA VAL A 41 -4.54 -1.38 5.66
C VAL A 41 -4.87 -0.25 4.68
N SER A 42 -4.20 -0.21 3.52
CA SER A 42 -4.48 0.78 2.47
C SER A 42 -5.88 0.69 1.85
N ASP A 43 -6.57 -0.43 1.97
CA ASP A 43 -7.95 -0.59 1.52
C ASP A 43 -8.93 0.04 2.50
N VAL A 44 -8.71 -0.22 3.79
CA VAL A 44 -9.63 0.24 4.86
C VAL A 44 -9.46 1.72 5.23
N ILE A 45 -8.41 2.41 4.75
CA ILE A 45 -8.32 3.87 4.85
C ILE A 45 -9.13 4.61 3.77
N LYS A 46 -9.55 3.93 2.72
CA LYS A 46 -10.29 4.57 1.62
C LYS A 46 -11.65 5.07 2.08
N PRO A 47 -12.10 6.23 1.59
CA PRO A 47 -13.41 6.78 1.95
C PRO A 47 -14.59 6.09 1.24
N CYS A 48 -14.31 5.25 0.24
CA CYS A 48 -15.32 4.60 -0.59
C CYS A 48 -15.00 3.12 -0.78
N MET A 49 -15.76 2.24 -0.15
CA MET A 49 -15.58 0.79 -0.25
C MET A 49 -15.89 0.25 -1.66
N ARG A 50 -16.80 0.88 -2.39
CA ARG A 50 -17.07 0.53 -3.79
C ARG A 50 -15.85 0.75 -4.69
N ASN A 51 -15.07 1.82 -4.45
CA ASN A 51 -13.79 2.05 -5.13
C ASN A 51 -12.79 0.93 -4.80
N VAL A 52 -12.73 0.49 -3.55
CA VAL A 52 -11.86 -0.63 -3.14
C VAL A 52 -12.23 -1.91 -3.88
N VAL A 53 -13.51 -2.26 -3.93
CA VAL A 53 -13.99 -3.47 -4.62
C VAL A 53 -13.69 -3.38 -6.12
N TYR A 54 -13.96 -2.23 -6.77
CA TYR A 54 -13.60 -2.05 -8.19
C TYR A 54 -12.10 -2.28 -8.44
N ASN A 55 -11.22 -1.75 -7.57
CA ASN A 55 -9.76 -1.98 -7.70
C ASN A 55 -9.38 -3.46 -7.57
N LYS A 56 -10.15 -4.25 -6.83
CA LYS A 56 -9.89 -5.68 -6.66
C LYS A 56 -10.42 -6.54 -7.81
N ILE A 57 -11.51 -6.15 -8.45
CA ILE A 57 -12.14 -6.93 -9.52
C ILE A 57 -11.77 -6.48 -10.93
N THR A 58 -11.17 -5.30 -11.07
CA THR A 58 -10.79 -4.72 -12.37
C THR A 58 -9.28 -4.78 -12.55
N PRO A 59 -8.77 -5.47 -13.56
CA PRO A 59 -7.34 -5.47 -13.85
C PRO A 59 -6.83 -4.05 -14.11
N HIS A 60 -5.81 -3.65 -13.37
CA HIS A 60 -5.20 -2.33 -13.53
C HIS A 60 -3.98 -2.41 -14.45
N THR A 61 -4.04 -1.66 -15.54
CA THR A 61 -2.84 -1.39 -16.36
C THR A 61 -2.21 -0.10 -15.84
N MET A 62 -1.09 -0.23 -15.14
CA MET A 62 -0.37 0.96 -14.65
C MET A 62 0.34 1.68 -15.80
N SER A 63 0.31 3.00 -15.77
CA SER A 63 1.13 3.81 -16.67
C SER A 63 2.62 3.64 -16.34
N THR A 64 3.49 3.99 -17.31
CA THR A 64 4.96 3.96 -17.08
C THR A 64 5.37 4.93 -15.97
N GLU A 65 4.69 6.05 -15.82
CA GLU A 65 4.97 7.03 -14.77
C GLU A 65 4.57 6.52 -13.39
N ASP A 66 3.41 5.85 -13.29
CA ASP A 66 2.97 5.23 -12.04
C ASP A 66 3.94 4.13 -11.60
N MET A 67 4.43 3.31 -12.57
CA MET A 67 5.43 2.28 -12.29
C MET A 67 6.75 2.86 -11.76
N LYS A 68 7.24 3.96 -12.32
CA LYS A 68 8.45 4.64 -11.82
C LYS A 68 8.26 5.15 -10.41
N SER A 69 7.12 5.80 -10.14
CA SER A 69 6.79 6.33 -8.82
C SER A 69 6.71 5.22 -7.76
N LEU A 70 6.09 4.09 -8.10
CA LEU A 70 6.00 2.92 -7.22
C LEU A 70 7.38 2.31 -6.95
N TYR A 71 8.19 2.13 -8.00
CA TYR A 71 9.53 1.57 -7.85
C TYR A 71 10.43 2.44 -6.96
N PHE A 72 10.39 3.77 -7.16
CA PHE A 72 11.11 4.69 -6.28
C PHE A 72 10.59 4.61 -4.85
N GLY A 73 9.27 4.54 -4.67
CA GLY A 73 8.64 4.31 -3.37
C GLY A 73 9.18 3.04 -2.71
N GLN A 74 9.20 1.90 -3.41
CA GLN A 74 9.69 0.63 -2.87
C GLN A 74 11.17 0.70 -2.42
N ILE A 75 12.03 1.36 -3.21
CA ILE A 75 13.44 1.57 -2.80
C ILE A 75 13.53 2.38 -1.51
N VAL A 76 12.73 3.43 -1.39
CA VAL A 76 12.71 4.27 -0.18
C VAL A 76 12.18 3.50 1.03
N HIS A 77 11.11 2.72 0.86
CA HIS A 77 10.52 1.93 1.94
C HIS A 77 11.44 0.81 2.42
N SER A 78 12.08 0.07 1.50
CA SER A 78 12.96 -1.06 1.84
C SER A 78 14.28 -0.66 2.53
N ASN A 79 14.63 0.63 2.51
CA ASN A 79 15.85 1.13 3.14
C ASN A 79 15.50 1.95 4.38
N SER A 80 15.82 1.40 5.57
CA SER A 80 15.78 2.17 6.81
C SER A 80 17.14 2.73 7.16
N MET A 81 17.16 3.99 7.60
CA MET A 81 18.33 4.63 8.18
C MET A 81 18.14 4.93 9.67
N ILE A 82 16.95 4.66 10.22
CA ILE A 82 16.56 5.07 11.58
C ILE A 82 16.07 3.92 12.46
N ALA A 83 15.49 2.86 11.88
CA ALA A 83 15.06 1.68 12.63
C ALA A 83 16.13 0.58 12.60
N LYS A 84 16.11 -0.28 13.62
CA LYS A 84 16.87 -1.53 13.59
C LYS A 84 16.29 -2.47 12.52
N PRO A 85 17.11 -3.41 11.96
CA PRO A 85 16.64 -4.31 10.90
C PRO A 85 15.35 -5.07 11.24
N GLU A 86 15.22 -5.53 12.50
CA GLU A 86 14.04 -6.23 12.98
C GLU A 86 12.78 -5.35 13.06
N ASN A 87 12.95 -4.04 13.09
CA ASN A 87 11.90 -3.03 13.20
C ASN A 87 11.66 -2.27 11.88
N ASN A 88 12.27 -2.74 10.79
CA ASN A 88 12.06 -2.22 9.44
C ASN A 88 11.19 -3.19 8.64
N GLU A 89 10.24 -2.67 7.86
CA GLU A 89 9.30 -3.48 7.07
C GLU A 89 8.62 -4.57 7.92
N MET A 90 8.15 -4.18 9.13
CA MET A 90 7.51 -5.11 10.04
C MET A 90 6.19 -5.63 9.46
N PHE A 91 6.13 -6.92 9.24
CA PHE A 91 4.93 -7.60 8.76
C PHE A 91 3.85 -7.62 9.84
N LEU A 92 2.62 -7.28 9.45
CA LEU A 92 1.44 -7.28 10.30
C LEU A 92 0.34 -8.09 9.60
N ALA A 93 -0.24 -9.07 10.29
CA ALA A 93 -1.41 -9.80 9.84
C ALA A 93 -2.31 -10.13 11.04
N TYR A 94 -3.57 -9.75 10.97
CA TYR A 94 -4.53 -9.94 12.04
C TYR A 94 -5.85 -10.46 11.49
N ASN A 95 -6.22 -11.66 11.93
CA ASN A 95 -7.53 -12.24 11.62
C ASN A 95 -8.58 -11.60 12.54
N TYR A 96 -9.36 -10.67 11.98
CA TYR A 96 -10.34 -9.89 12.73
C TYR A 96 -11.62 -10.68 13.07
N VAL A 97 -11.81 -11.85 12.49
CA VAL A 97 -12.92 -12.74 12.78
C VAL A 97 -12.59 -13.65 13.98
N LYS A 98 -11.37 -14.20 14.01
CA LYS A 98 -10.88 -15.07 15.09
C LYS A 98 -10.28 -14.28 16.26
N ASP A 99 -10.03 -12.98 16.10
CA ASP A 99 -9.29 -12.11 17.03
C ASP A 99 -7.86 -12.61 17.32
N GLU A 100 -7.14 -13.04 16.26
CA GLU A 100 -5.83 -13.66 16.37
C GLU A 100 -4.82 -13.02 15.42
N PRO A 101 -3.57 -12.76 15.89
CA PRO A 101 -2.48 -12.40 15.01
C PRO A 101 -1.98 -13.61 14.22
N LEU A 102 -1.40 -13.37 13.05
CA LEU A 102 -0.68 -14.37 12.26
C LEU A 102 0.77 -13.95 12.06
N THR A 103 1.67 -14.90 12.17
CA THR A 103 3.04 -14.73 11.71
C THR A 103 3.09 -14.70 10.18
N ARG A 104 4.20 -14.21 9.62
CA ARG A 104 4.42 -14.25 8.17
C ARG A 104 4.38 -15.68 7.63
N GLU A 105 4.92 -16.65 8.38
CA GLU A 105 4.95 -18.05 7.98
C GLU A 105 3.55 -18.68 7.95
N GLU A 106 2.69 -18.36 8.90
CA GLU A 106 1.30 -18.80 8.93
C GLU A 106 0.50 -18.21 7.78
N ALA A 107 0.63 -16.90 7.56
CA ALA A 107 -0.03 -16.20 6.47
C ALA A 107 0.37 -16.74 5.08
N LEU A 108 1.65 -17.12 4.89
CA LEU A 108 2.14 -17.70 3.64
C LEU A 108 1.68 -19.16 3.41
N LYS A 109 1.19 -19.85 4.44
CA LYS A 109 0.62 -21.21 4.29
C LYS A 109 -0.83 -21.19 3.79
N ILE A 110 -1.51 -20.07 3.89
CA ILE A 110 -2.87 -19.92 3.37
C ILE A 110 -2.76 -19.84 1.83
N PRO A 111 -3.44 -20.73 1.07
CA PRO A 111 -3.44 -20.67 -0.38
C PRO A 111 -3.93 -19.31 -0.90
N ALA A 112 -3.36 -18.80 -1.99
CA ALA A 112 -3.67 -17.45 -2.51
C ALA A 112 -5.17 -17.23 -2.83
N GLU A 113 -5.86 -18.31 -3.21
CA GLU A 113 -7.28 -18.33 -3.57
C GLU A 113 -8.20 -18.56 -2.35
N ASP A 114 -7.63 -18.81 -1.17
CA ASP A 114 -8.42 -19.14 0.03
C ASP A 114 -9.20 -17.91 0.51
N PRO A 115 -10.52 -18.01 0.64
CA PRO A 115 -11.34 -16.91 1.14
C PRO A 115 -11.00 -16.48 2.58
N GLU A 116 -10.22 -17.27 3.34
CA GLU A 116 -9.72 -16.88 4.67
C GLU A 116 -8.88 -15.60 4.61
N HIS A 117 -8.23 -15.28 3.49
CA HIS A 117 -7.53 -14.02 3.32
C HIS A 117 -8.42 -12.78 3.51
N LEU A 118 -9.75 -12.91 3.26
CA LEU A 118 -10.72 -11.85 3.49
C LEU A 118 -11.09 -11.69 4.98
N ASP A 119 -10.63 -12.59 5.84
CA ASP A 119 -10.75 -12.50 7.31
C ASP A 119 -9.53 -11.84 7.95
N ILE A 120 -8.51 -11.54 7.15
CA ILE A 120 -7.22 -11.07 7.64
C ILE A 120 -6.96 -9.66 7.08
N ILE A 121 -6.57 -8.75 7.98
CA ILE A 121 -6.09 -7.41 7.60
C ILE A 121 -4.56 -7.45 7.60
N TYR A 122 -3.98 -7.15 6.45
CA TYR A 122 -2.53 -7.14 6.25
C TYR A 122 -1.97 -5.71 6.27
N GLY A 123 -0.74 -5.59 6.73
CA GLY A 123 0.01 -4.33 6.70
C GLY A 123 1.51 -4.54 6.84
N SER A 124 2.26 -3.48 6.61
CA SER A 124 3.70 -3.41 6.90
C SER A 124 4.02 -2.03 7.45
N ILE A 125 4.73 -1.99 8.59
CA ILE A 125 5.26 -0.74 9.14
C ILE A 125 6.64 -0.50 8.55
N ASP A 126 6.86 0.65 7.92
CA ASP A 126 8.15 0.98 7.33
C ASP A 126 9.28 1.00 8.36
N ASP A 127 9.08 1.76 9.43
CA ASP A 127 10.03 1.85 10.53
C ASP A 127 9.31 1.96 11.87
N LEU A 128 9.72 1.16 12.84
CA LEU A 128 9.33 1.27 14.23
C LEU A 128 10.55 1.66 15.07
N ILE A 129 10.50 2.83 15.71
CA ILE A 129 11.61 3.35 16.51
C ILE A 129 11.21 3.58 17.96
N GLU A 130 12.17 3.53 18.86
CA GLU A 130 11.97 3.84 20.27
C GLU A 130 12.78 5.10 20.64
N ILE A 131 12.09 6.10 21.19
CA ILE A 131 12.70 7.34 21.69
C ILE A 131 12.18 7.57 23.10
N ASP A 132 13.11 7.67 24.05
CA ASP A 132 12.79 7.90 25.48
C ASP A 132 11.74 6.92 26.04
N GLY A 133 11.87 5.64 25.70
CA GLY A 133 10.96 4.57 26.13
C GLY A 133 9.57 4.61 25.48
N LYS A 134 9.39 5.36 24.41
CA LYS A 134 8.12 5.44 23.67
C LYS A 134 8.30 4.96 22.24
N TRP A 135 7.41 4.09 21.82
CA TRP A 135 7.35 3.59 20.46
C TRP A 135 6.70 4.61 19.51
N ILE A 136 7.32 4.80 18.37
CA ILE A 136 6.88 5.72 17.31
C ILE A 136 6.80 4.93 16.00
N ILE A 137 5.65 4.94 15.36
CA ILE A 137 5.45 4.35 14.04
C ILE A 137 5.81 5.40 12.99
N CYS A 138 6.82 5.12 12.17
CA CYS A 138 7.22 5.98 11.07
C CYS A 138 6.79 5.37 9.73
N ASP A 139 6.25 6.21 8.86
CA ASP A 139 5.78 5.85 7.52
C ASP A 139 6.39 6.80 6.50
N LYS A 140 7.12 6.26 5.53
CA LYS A 140 7.83 7.03 4.50
C LYS A 140 6.90 7.28 3.31
N LYS A 141 6.80 8.54 2.86
CA LYS A 141 5.98 8.91 1.72
C LYS A 141 6.79 9.71 0.71
N THR A 142 6.89 9.19 -0.50
CA THR A 142 7.51 9.91 -1.61
C THR A 142 6.55 10.94 -2.20
N THR A 143 7.05 12.14 -2.52
CA THR A 143 6.23 13.22 -3.06
C THR A 143 6.99 14.05 -4.10
N GLY A 144 6.28 14.48 -5.14
CA GLY A 144 6.80 15.46 -6.11
C GLY A 144 6.66 16.91 -5.66
N SER A 145 6.09 17.14 -4.48
CA SER A 145 5.76 18.48 -3.96
C SER A 145 6.23 18.64 -2.51
N ILE A 146 7.52 18.38 -2.28
CA ILE A 146 8.11 18.44 -0.92
C ILE A 146 7.92 19.79 -0.26
N ASP A 147 8.00 20.89 -1.02
CA ASP A 147 7.80 22.27 -0.53
C ASP A 147 6.40 22.46 0.07
N TYR A 148 5.39 21.76 -0.46
CA TYR A 148 4.02 21.84 0.06
C TYR A 148 3.96 21.43 1.54
N PHE A 149 4.60 20.34 1.91
CA PHE A 149 4.63 19.83 3.28
C PHE A 149 5.56 20.63 4.20
N GLY A 150 6.64 21.21 3.66
CA GLY A 150 7.59 21.97 4.47
C GLY A 150 7.21 23.45 4.69
N ARG A 151 6.57 24.10 3.70
CA ARG A 151 6.30 25.53 3.73
C ARG A 151 4.84 25.89 3.96
N TYR A 152 3.92 25.14 3.34
CA TYR A 152 2.50 25.49 3.29
C TYR A 152 1.64 24.63 4.20
N ASN A 153 2.08 23.43 4.53
CA ASN A 153 1.35 22.54 5.39
C ASN A 153 2.23 22.05 6.54
N SER A 154 1.84 22.36 7.77
CA SER A 154 2.52 21.94 9.00
C SER A 154 2.00 20.61 9.54
N LYS A 155 1.04 19.97 8.89
CA LYS A 155 0.43 18.72 9.30
C LYS A 155 0.52 17.67 8.18
N PRO A 156 0.66 16.39 8.52
CA PRO A 156 0.61 15.32 7.54
C PRO A 156 -0.80 15.21 6.92
N SER A 157 -0.89 14.58 5.75
CA SER A 157 -2.17 14.27 5.12
C SER A 157 -3.01 13.38 6.04
N GLU A 158 -4.32 13.65 6.11
CA GLU A 158 -5.26 12.86 6.94
C GLU A 158 -5.25 11.37 6.58
N SER A 159 -5.13 11.02 5.30
CA SER A 159 -5.03 9.62 4.87
C SER A 159 -3.77 8.91 5.38
N HIS A 160 -2.64 9.62 5.49
CA HIS A 160 -1.40 9.07 6.04
C HIS A 160 -1.50 8.94 7.57
N VAL A 161 -2.11 9.91 8.24
CA VAL A 161 -2.43 9.84 9.67
C VAL A 161 -3.33 8.64 9.95
N ASP A 162 -4.36 8.45 9.14
CA ASP A 162 -5.29 7.32 9.25
C ASP A 162 -4.58 5.97 9.03
N GLN A 163 -3.65 5.89 8.09
CA GLN A 163 -2.85 4.69 7.85
C GLN A 163 -2.05 4.30 9.09
N ILE A 164 -1.33 5.26 9.68
CA ILE A 164 -0.50 5.02 10.86
C ILE A 164 -1.35 4.65 12.09
N ASN A 165 -2.53 5.25 12.26
CA ASN A 165 -3.44 4.84 13.34
C ASN A 165 -3.87 3.36 13.20
N ARG A 166 -4.09 2.87 11.98
CA ARG A 166 -4.40 1.47 11.74
C ARG A 166 -3.21 0.55 11.96
N TYR A 167 -2.00 1.00 11.61
CA TYR A 167 -0.78 0.29 11.97
C TYR A 167 -0.60 0.16 13.49
N ARG A 168 -0.97 1.18 14.28
CA ARG A 168 -0.97 1.09 15.74
C ARG A 168 -1.86 -0.05 16.24
N VAL A 169 -3.07 -0.17 15.68
CA VAL A 169 -4.01 -1.25 16.03
C VAL A 169 -3.38 -2.61 15.74
N LEU A 170 -2.86 -2.81 14.54
CA LEU A 170 -2.24 -4.07 14.14
C LEU A 170 -0.98 -4.35 14.95
N LEU A 171 -0.14 -3.36 15.23
CA LEU A 171 1.06 -3.48 16.05
C LEU A 171 0.72 -3.98 17.47
N LYS A 172 -0.33 -3.38 18.07
CA LYS A 172 -0.82 -3.82 19.39
C LYS A 172 -1.36 -5.24 19.35
N LYS A 173 -2.14 -5.59 18.32
CA LYS A 173 -2.71 -6.94 18.16
C LYS A 173 -1.66 -8.01 17.87
N CYS A 174 -0.68 -7.71 17.02
CA CYS A 174 0.31 -8.70 16.56
C CYS A 174 1.51 -8.86 17.50
N TYR A 175 1.91 -7.78 18.19
CA TYR A 175 3.17 -7.76 18.96
C TYR A 175 3.01 -7.27 20.40
N ASP A 176 1.80 -6.92 20.83
CA ASP A 176 1.50 -6.29 22.13
C ASP A 176 2.29 -4.98 22.38
N ILE A 177 2.74 -4.32 21.32
CA ILE A 177 3.45 -3.04 21.38
C ILE A 177 2.43 -1.91 21.22
N ASP A 178 2.41 -0.98 22.19
CA ASP A 178 1.55 0.21 22.12
C ASP A 178 2.37 1.45 21.76
N ALA A 179 2.26 1.90 20.52
CA ALA A 179 2.88 3.13 20.06
C ALA A 179 2.03 4.35 20.47
N THR A 180 2.69 5.40 20.94
CA THR A 180 2.03 6.65 21.39
C THR A 180 1.97 7.69 20.29
N PHE A 181 2.97 7.70 19.39
CA PHE A 181 3.13 8.69 18.35
C PHE A 181 3.28 8.04 16.97
N GLY A 182 2.83 8.76 15.97
CA GLY A 182 3.12 8.47 14.57
C GLY A 182 3.95 9.59 13.95
N CYS A 183 4.72 9.25 12.92
CA CYS A 183 5.51 10.20 12.14
C CYS A 183 5.42 9.85 10.65
N VAL A 184 4.94 10.78 9.84
CA VAL A 184 5.07 10.66 8.38
C VAL A 184 6.35 11.36 7.94
N ILE A 185 7.19 10.66 7.17
CA ILE A 185 8.44 11.20 6.66
C ILE A 185 8.28 11.42 5.15
N TYR A 186 8.11 12.67 4.74
CA TYR A 186 8.00 13.04 3.34
C TYR A 186 9.38 13.14 2.69
N ILE A 187 9.56 12.46 1.57
CA ILE A 187 10.81 12.38 0.82
C ILE A 187 10.53 12.82 -0.63
N SER A 188 11.34 13.76 -1.15
CA SER A 188 11.20 14.20 -2.53
C SER A 188 11.53 13.06 -3.52
N ASN A 189 10.71 12.89 -4.54
CA ASN A 189 11.02 12.05 -5.69
C ASN A 189 11.61 12.86 -6.86
N LYS A 190 11.90 14.16 -6.66
CA LYS A 190 12.54 15.05 -7.63
C LYS A 190 13.93 15.43 -7.13
N ILE A 191 14.92 15.28 -8.00
CA ILE A 191 16.27 15.79 -7.78
C ILE A 191 16.33 17.21 -8.36
N GLU A 192 16.20 18.23 -7.53
CA GLU A 192 16.43 19.63 -7.92
C GLU A 192 17.88 20.02 -7.60
N LYS A 193 18.61 20.54 -8.60
CA LYS A 193 20.05 20.81 -8.50
C LYS A 193 20.47 21.78 -7.38
N ASP A 194 19.55 22.63 -6.92
CA ASP A 194 19.84 23.72 -5.98
C ASP A 194 19.12 23.60 -4.63
N LYS A 195 18.34 22.54 -4.43
CA LYS A 195 17.66 22.29 -3.15
C LYS A 195 18.16 20.99 -2.54
N ARG A 196 18.66 21.08 -1.31
CA ARG A 196 18.90 19.89 -0.51
C ARG A 196 17.55 19.31 -0.12
N ASP A 197 17.14 18.23 -0.78
CA ASP A 197 15.94 17.48 -0.46
C ASP A 197 16.10 16.79 0.89
N ILE A 198 15.93 17.56 1.97
CA ILE A 198 15.96 17.04 3.32
C ILE A 198 14.58 16.41 3.57
N PRO A 199 14.52 15.15 4.03
CA PRO A 199 13.28 14.54 4.46
C PRO A 199 12.56 15.39 5.51
N ILE A 200 11.25 15.54 5.38
CA ILE A 200 10.44 16.35 6.30
C ILE A 200 9.63 15.41 7.20
N PRO A 201 10.07 15.18 8.45
CA PRO A 201 9.30 14.43 9.41
C PRO A 201 8.15 15.27 9.99
N MET A 202 6.96 14.69 10.05
CA MET A 202 5.77 15.29 10.66
C MET A 202 5.20 14.33 11.69
N ALA A 203 5.46 14.60 12.97
CA ALA A 203 4.99 13.79 14.07
C ALA A 203 3.59 14.23 14.58
N PHE A 204 2.82 13.28 15.08
CA PHE A 204 1.50 13.50 15.64
C PHE A 204 1.17 12.44 16.69
N LYS A 205 0.17 12.76 17.53
CA LYS A 205 -0.34 11.83 18.54
C LYS A 205 -1.36 10.88 17.92
N LEU A 206 -1.25 9.59 18.24
CA LEU A 206 -2.13 8.56 17.73
C LEU A 206 -3.50 8.57 18.43
N LYS A 207 -4.55 8.15 17.69
CA LYS A 207 -5.93 8.02 18.18
C LYS A 207 -6.09 6.80 19.10
N PRO A 208 -7.15 6.72 19.89
CA PRO A 208 -7.51 5.50 20.63
C PRO A 208 -7.66 4.29 19.70
N ILE A 209 -7.25 3.11 20.21
CA ILE A 209 -7.24 1.88 19.42
C ILE A 209 -8.66 1.39 19.09
N GLU A 210 -9.57 1.50 20.05
CA GLU A 210 -10.91 0.92 20.00
C GLU A 210 -11.74 1.46 18.84
N GLU A 211 -11.73 2.79 18.68
CA GLU A 211 -12.45 3.49 17.60
C GLU A 211 -11.89 3.07 16.22
N THR A 212 -10.56 3.07 16.10
CA THR A 212 -9.88 2.70 14.86
C THR A 212 -10.10 1.23 14.51
N LEU A 213 -10.06 0.34 15.48
CA LEU A 213 -10.31 -1.10 15.29
C LEU A 213 -11.74 -1.35 14.82
N ALA A 214 -12.72 -0.68 15.42
CA ALA A 214 -14.12 -0.83 15.02
C ALA A 214 -14.35 -0.42 13.55
N ASP A 215 -13.81 0.73 13.12
CA ASP A 215 -13.87 1.18 11.72
C ASP A 215 -13.16 0.22 10.77
N MET A 216 -11.98 -0.31 11.17
CA MET A 216 -11.25 -1.29 10.37
C MET A 216 -12.06 -2.56 10.15
N ILE A 217 -12.67 -3.11 11.19
CA ILE A 217 -13.47 -4.35 11.13
C ILE A 217 -14.71 -4.11 10.27
N GLU A 218 -15.42 -3.00 10.45
CA GLU A 218 -16.61 -2.67 9.66
C GLU A 218 -16.28 -2.62 8.16
N LYS A 219 -15.26 -1.87 7.78
CA LYS A 219 -14.82 -1.76 6.38
C LYS A 219 -14.35 -3.08 5.81
N SER A 220 -13.63 -3.88 6.60
CA SER A 220 -13.17 -5.21 6.18
C SER A 220 -14.35 -6.15 5.92
N ARG A 221 -15.39 -6.13 6.75
CA ARG A 221 -16.63 -6.89 6.51
C ARG A 221 -17.31 -6.49 5.22
N ILE A 222 -17.46 -5.18 4.96
CA ILE A 222 -18.04 -4.68 3.70
C ILE A 222 -17.27 -5.21 2.49
N ILE A 223 -15.94 -5.20 2.54
CA ILE A 223 -15.10 -5.72 1.46
C ILE A 223 -15.28 -7.23 1.33
N LYS A 224 -15.22 -7.98 2.44
CA LYS A 224 -15.41 -9.44 2.46
C LYS A 224 -16.76 -9.82 1.87
N ASP A 225 -17.84 -9.25 2.36
CA ASP A 225 -19.21 -9.55 1.91
C ASP A 225 -19.35 -9.27 0.41
N ALA A 226 -18.85 -8.11 -0.05
CA ALA A 226 -18.87 -7.76 -1.46
C ALA A 226 -18.09 -8.74 -2.34
N MET A 227 -16.92 -9.19 -1.90
CA MET A 227 -16.09 -10.14 -2.63
C MET A 227 -16.68 -11.55 -2.62
N THR A 228 -17.24 -12.00 -1.48
CA THR A 228 -17.82 -13.33 -1.33
C THR A 228 -19.14 -13.46 -2.08
N GLU A 229 -20.00 -12.45 -2.00
CA GLU A 229 -21.33 -12.46 -2.64
C GLU A 229 -21.30 -11.95 -4.08
N CYS A 230 -20.14 -11.50 -4.57
CA CYS A 230 -19.99 -10.86 -5.87
C CYS A 230 -20.90 -9.62 -6.03
N THR A 231 -21.06 -8.84 -4.96
CA THR A 231 -21.90 -7.64 -4.92
C THR A 231 -21.04 -6.37 -4.93
N LEU A 232 -21.65 -5.25 -5.30
CA LEU A 232 -20.99 -3.94 -5.20
C LEU A 232 -21.51 -3.22 -3.96
N PRO A 233 -20.63 -2.71 -3.07
CA PRO A 233 -21.04 -1.87 -1.94
C PRO A 233 -21.89 -0.67 -2.38
N GLU A 234 -22.66 -0.12 -1.46
CA GLU A 234 -23.45 1.08 -1.72
C GLU A 234 -22.58 2.24 -2.23
N ARG A 235 -23.17 3.07 -3.07
CA ARG A 235 -22.49 4.28 -3.57
C ARG A 235 -22.38 5.30 -2.46
N THR A 236 -21.14 5.67 -2.17
CA THR A 236 -20.86 6.78 -1.27
C THR A 236 -20.21 7.89 -2.08
N LYS A 237 -20.88 9.05 -2.19
CA LYS A 237 -20.24 10.22 -2.80
C LYS A 237 -19.13 10.70 -1.85
N CYS A 238 -17.90 10.72 -2.34
CA CYS A 238 -16.75 11.22 -1.60
C CYS A 238 -15.96 12.20 -2.48
N TYR A 239 -15.00 12.90 -1.89
CA TYR A 239 -14.18 13.89 -2.60
C TYR A 239 -13.40 13.31 -3.80
N LEU A 240 -13.14 12.00 -3.82
CA LEU A 240 -12.49 11.34 -4.96
C LEU A 240 -13.39 11.31 -6.21
N CYS A 241 -14.71 11.39 -6.06
CA CYS A 241 -15.65 11.33 -7.19
C CYS A 241 -15.52 12.53 -8.14
N ASP A 242 -14.98 13.64 -7.64
CA ASP A 242 -14.85 14.89 -8.39
C ASP A 242 -13.53 14.92 -9.23
N GLY A 243 -13.22 13.81 -9.91
CA GLY A 243 -12.14 13.72 -10.90
C GLY A 243 -10.90 12.92 -10.48
N MET A 244 -10.84 12.43 -9.24
CA MET A 244 -9.70 11.63 -8.77
C MET A 244 -9.99 10.12 -8.73
N CYS A 245 -11.26 9.71 -8.81
CA CYS A 245 -11.63 8.29 -8.83
C CYS A 245 -11.63 7.77 -10.27
N PRO A 246 -10.79 6.78 -10.62
CA PRO A 246 -10.74 6.23 -11.96
C PRO A 246 -12.04 5.51 -12.37
N PHE A 247 -12.87 5.17 -11.40
CA PHE A 247 -14.15 4.48 -11.61
C PHE A 247 -15.38 5.41 -11.51
N ALA A 248 -15.20 6.74 -11.46
CA ALA A 248 -16.31 7.65 -11.21
C ALA A 248 -17.44 7.49 -12.27
N SER A 249 -17.10 7.55 -13.56
CA SER A 249 -18.07 7.37 -14.65
C SER A 249 -18.76 6.01 -14.56
N THR A 250 -17.98 4.93 -14.53
CA THR A 250 -18.51 3.56 -14.42
C THR A 250 -19.37 3.39 -13.17
N CYS A 251 -18.98 3.94 -12.05
CA CYS A 251 -19.71 3.85 -10.79
C CYS A 251 -21.06 4.56 -10.86
N PHE A 252 -21.16 5.71 -11.53
CA PHE A 252 -22.42 6.45 -11.67
C PHE A 252 -23.36 5.82 -12.69
N GLU A 253 -22.83 5.21 -13.74
CA GLU A 253 -23.60 4.53 -14.79
C GLU A 253 -23.98 3.10 -14.39
N ASP A 254 -23.18 2.45 -13.54
CA ASP A 254 -23.35 1.06 -13.14
C ASP A 254 -24.43 0.89 -12.09
N ASN A 255 -25.61 0.47 -12.55
CA ASN A 255 -26.75 0.13 -11.70
C ASN A 255 -26.75 -1.32 -11.20
N ARG A 256 -25.74 -2.12 -11.58
CA ARG A 256 -25.64 -3.52 -11.16
C ARG A 256 -25.45 -3.60 -9.65
N LYS A 257 -26.11 -4.56 -9.04
CA LYS A 257 -25.87 -4.94 -7.65
C LYS A 257 -24.78 -6.00 -7.54
N LYS A 258 -24.62 -6.80 -8.60
CA LYS A 258 -23.60 -7.85 -8.69
C LYS A 258 -22.64 -7.56 -9.83
N TRP A 259 -21.36 -7.85 -9.65
CA TRP A 259 -20.33 -7.61 -10.65
C TRP A 259 -19.97 -8.85 -11.50
N LYS A 260 -20.59 -9.99 -11.20
CA LYS A 260 -20.50 -11.24 -12.00
C LYS A 260 -21.74 -11.50 -12.88
N GLU A 261 -22.59 -10.53 -13.06
CA GLU A 261 -23.72 -10.64 -13.98
C GLU A 261 -23.34 -10.29 -15.40
#